data_67b4a34c3c596df3fc2b2204c68b30ba
#
_entry.id   67b4a34c3c596df3fc2b2204c68b30ba
#
_cell.length_a   1.000
_cell.length_b   1.000
_cell.length_c   1.000
_cell.angle_alpha   90.00
_cell.angle_beta   90.00
_cell.angle_gamma   90.00
#
_symmetry.space_group_name_H-M   'P 1'
#
loop_
_entity.id
_entity.type
_entity.pdbx_description
1 polymer ?
#
loop_
_entity_poly.entity_id
_entity_poly.type
_entity_poly.pdbx_seq_one_letter_code
_entity_poly.pdbx_strand_id
1 'polypeptide(L)'
;VVHNYPHLCGLLSFFNCVKLVQEFKQTLRLSIPLIVSNVAQVGLGLIDSAMVGSISYKQLAASSFVINAIGIPQVICIGMTIAISALVSIARGQKNTVAASSYFYNGVFLSTLVSIAIASICSIASPLLWHMGQEPEVVAIAAPYFKVMIWSLVPMTFFLSMKQFSDALEMTRIGMFLSFLSLPLNALLNWLFIFGNLGLPRMELLGAGVGTLLTRVVEAIVMLYIIFNSKAFTQYIAVKKEAWKIQRKRITELLHIGIPSGLQLVMEAGAFSVSGIMVGWLGATAQAAHQIALNCASTTFMAVLGLSMGGSIRTAHVYGSNDVPRLKRIGVSTIAGGLIYGVVTGLLFILFRYQLPYLFNSEAAVVTLSAQLLLVAALFQVSDSLQAIGAGLCRGIKDVKVPTILVAVAYWVIGIPVGYWLAFEQGWGASGIWWGFVAGLSMAALLLNRRFLNMVSKKIIQ
;
A
#
# COMPACT_ATOMS: atom_id res chain seq x y z
N VAL A 1 15.88 10.98 45.28
CA VAL A 1 14.77 10.44 46.11
C VAL A 1 14.11 9.21 45.48
N VAL A 2 14.43 8.84 44.22
CA VAL A 2 13.75 7.74 43.47
C VAL A 2 14.45 6.38 43.64
N HIS A 3 15.60 6.31 44.29
CA HIS A 3 16.41 5.08 44.34
C HIS A 3 16.01 4.04 45.41
N ASN A 4 14.96 4.28 46.22
CA ASN A 4 14.72 3.42 47.40
C ASN A 4 13.46 2.53 47.35
N TYR A 5 12.74 2.39 46.19
CA TYR A 5 11.54 1.53 46.12
C TYR A 5 11.55 0.66 44.85
N PRO A 6 12.20 -0.49 44.83
CA PRO A 6 12.22 -1.40 43.68
C PRO A 6 10.80 -1.90 43.27
N HIS A 7 9.85 -2.03 44.24
CA HIS A 7 8.46 -2.38 43.98
C HIS A 7 7.70 -1.30 43.25
N LEU A 8 7.98 -0.01 43.42
CA LEU A 8 7.37 1.11 42.68
C LEU A 8 7.87 1.14 41.23
N CYS A 9 9.12 0.79 40.99
CA CYS A 9 9.65 0.72 39.62
C CYS A 9 9.01 -0.43 38.82
N GLY A 10 8.75 -1.58 39.45
CA GLY A 10 8.02 -2.70 38.86
C GLY A 10 6.57 -2.37 38.58
N LEU A 11 5.87 -1.70 39.49
CA LEU A 11 4.48 -1.24 39.28
C LEU A 11 4.39 -0.19 38.16
N LEU A 12 5.30 0.78 38.11
CA LEU A 12 5.33 1.80 37.04
C LEU A 12 5.63 1.18 35.67
N SER A 13 6.51 0.17 35.60
CA SER A 13 6.78 -0.57 34.38
C SER A 13 5.57 -1.41 33.94
N PHE A 14 4.87 -2.05 34.88
CA PHE A 14 3.66 -2.81 34.63
C PHE A 14 2.52 -1.91 34.12
N PHE A 15 2.27 -0.76 34.75
CA PHE A 15 1.26 0.21 34.30
C PHE A 15 1.58 0.78 32.90
N ASN A 16 2.86 1.00 32.59
CA ASN A 16 3.26 1.41 31.26
C ASN A 16 3.03 0.30 30.22
N CYS A 17 3.31 -0.94 30.56
CA CYS A 17 3.06 -2.10 29.70
C CYS A 17 1.56 -2.26 29.42
N VAL A 18 0.69 -2.19 30.42
CA VAL A 18 -0.77 -2.25 30.26
C VAL A 18 -1.28 -1.15 29.34
N LYS A 19 -0.78 0.08 29.49
CA LYS A 19 -1.15 1.20 28.62
C LYS A 19 -0.70 0.97 27.16
N LEU A 20 0.50 0.42 26.94
CA LEU A 20 0.99 0.10 25.60
C LEU A 20 0.11 -0.97 24.92
N VAL A 21 -0.27 -2.01 25.64
CA VAL A 21 -1.17 -3.07 25.14
C VAL A 21 -2.53 -2.50 24.78
N GLN A 22 -3.09 -1.59 25.60
CA GLN A 22 -4.36 -0.92 25.31
C GLN A 22 -4.28 -0.07 24.03
N GLU A 23 -3.20 0.72 23.86
CA GLU A 23 -3.01 1.51 22.63
C GLU A 23 -2.83 0.59 21.42
N PHE A 24 -2.10 -0.51 21.53
CA PHE A 24 -1.96 -1.48 20.44
C PHE A 24 -3.29 -2.12 20.07
N LYS A 25 -4.11 -2.54 21.06
CA LYS A 25 -5.44 -3.10 20.82
C LYS A 25 -6.35 -2.13 20.05
N GLN A 26 -6.28 -0.83 20.38
CA GLN A 26 -7.02 0.18 19.63
C GLN A 26 -6.49 0.37 18.21
N THR A 27 -5.15 0.35 18.02
CA THR A 27 -4.55 0.40 16.68
C THR A 27 -4.98 -0.82 15.87
N LEU A 28 -4.93 -2.01 16.46
CA LEU A 28 -5.31 -3.26 15.78
C LEU A 28 -6.80 -3.26 15.39
N ARG A 29 -7.68 -2.79 16.27
CA ARG A 29 -9.13 -2.66 15.98
C ARG A 29 -9.40 -1.78 14.76
N LEU A 30 -8.61 -0.73 14.57
CA LEU A 30 -8.69 0.15 13.41
C LEU A 30 -8.04 -0.48 12.18
N SER A 31 -6.95 -1.22 12.39
CA SER A 31 -6.15 -1.81 11.31
C SER A 31 -6.82 -3.04 10.68
N ILE A 32 -7.55 -3.87 11.44
CA ILE A 32 -8.19 -5.09 10.92
C ILE A 32 -9.07 -4.79 9.69
N PRO A 33 -9.99 -3.82 9.71
CA PRO A 33 -10.77 -3.49 8.52
C PRO A 33 -9.90 -3.00 7.35
N LEU A 34 -8.81 -2.27 7.63
CA LEU A 34 -7.88 -1.81 6.61
C LEU A 34 -7.12 -2.98 5.97
N ILE A 35 -6.69 -3.96 6.78
CA ILE A 35 -6.05 -5.20 6.31
C ILE A 35 -7.00 -5.95 5.38
N VAL A 36 -8.25 -6.19 5.81
CA VAL A 36 -9.25 -6.89 5.00
C VAL A 36 -9.51 -6.16 3.68
N SER A 37 -9.58 -4.82 3.70
CA SER A 37 -9.73 -4.01 2.50
C SER A 37 -8.54 -4.15 1.54
N ASN A 38 -7.31 -4.17 2.06
CA ASN A 38 -6.10 -4.34 1.24
C ASN A 38 -6.03 -5.76 0.63
N VAL A 39 -6.36 -6.79 1.40
CA VAL A 39 -6.43 -8.18 0.91
C VAL A 39 -7.51 -8.33 -0.16
N ALA A 40 -8.67 -7.70 0.01
CA ALA A 40 -9.72 -7.70 -1.02
C ALA A 40 -9.24 -7.07 -2.33
N GLN A 41 -8.43 -6.01 -2.28
CA GLN A 41 -7.84 -5.40 -3.49
C GLN A 41 -6.92 -6.37 -4.26
N VAL A 42 -6.13 -7.17 -3.54
CA VAL A 42 -5.34 -8.24 -4.17
C VAL A 42 -6.24 -9.31 -4.77
N GLY A 43 -7.32 -9.66 -4.07
CA GLY A 43 -8.33 -10.61 -4.53
C GLY A 43 -8.97 -10.21 -5.88
N LEU A 44 -9.23 -8.91 -6.11
CA LEU A 44 -9.71 -8.42 -7.41
C LEU A 44 -8.75 -8.77 -8.54
N GLY A 45 -7.45 -8.51 -8.36
CA GLY A 45 -6.43 -8.84 -9.37
C GLY A 45 -6.33 -10.34 -9.64
N LEU A 46 -6.52 -11.18 -8.61
CA LEU A 46 -6.52 -12.64 -8.77
C LEU A 46 -7.75 -13.12 -9.55
N ILE A 47 -8.93 -12.58 -9.28
CA ILE A 47 -10.15 -12.88 -10.03
C ILE A 47 -10.00 -12.49 -11.50
N ASP A 48 -9.53 -11.27 -11.77
CA ASP A 48 -9.29 -10.80 -13.14
C ASP A 48 -8.30 -11.73 -13.87
N SER A 49 -7.16 -12.05 -13.23
CA SER A 49 -6.14 -12.92 -13.85
C SER A 49 -6.63 -14.34 -14.09
N ALA A 50 -7.40 -14.92 -13.17
CA ALA A 50 -7.96 -16.26 -13.31
C ALA A 50 -9.00 -16.33 -14.44
N MET A 51 -9.89 -15.33 -14.53
CA MET A 51 -10.94 -15.30 -15.56
C MET A 51 -10.33 -15.02 -16.94
N VAL A 52 -9.38 -14.09 -17.06
CA VAL A 52 -8.67 -13.82 -18.33
C VAL A 52 -7.82 -15.02 -18.74
N GLY A 53 -7.13 -15.65 -17.80
CA GLY A 53 -6.30 -16.84 -18.06
C GLY A 53 -7.11 -18.03 -18.61
N SER A 54 -8.38 -18.14 -18.26
CA SER A 54 -9.27 -19.18 -18.79
C SER A 54 -9.63 -19.00 -20.28
N ILE A 55 -9.37 -17.81 -20.87
CA ILE A 55 -9.63 -17.55 -22.29
C ILE A 55 -8.47 -18.04 -23.15
N SER A 56 -7.27 -17.47 -22.94
CA SER A 56 -6.04 -17.89 -23.59
C SER A 56 -4.80 -17.33 -22.90
N TYR A 57 -3.65 -17.98 -23.11
CA TYR A 57 -2.37 -17.51 -22.58
C TYR A 57 -1.95 -16.15 -23.17
N LYS A 58 -2.33 -15.82 -24.43
CA LYS A 58 -2.05 -14.52 -25.06
C LYS A 58 -2.81 -13.39 -24.38
N GLN A 59 -4.07 -13.63 -24.00
CA GLN A 59 -4.89 -12.68 -23.25
C GLN A 59 -4.30 -12.41 -21.85
N LEU A 60 -3.86 -13.47 -21.19
CA LEU A 60 -3.18 -13.35 -19.89
C LEU A 60 -1.86 -12.59 -20.00
N ALA A 61 -1.05 -12.85 -21.03
CA ALA A 61 0.17 -12.12 -21.30
C ALA A 61 -0.09 -10.63 -21.56
N ALA A 62 -1.11 -10.30 -22.37
CA ALA A 62 -1.52 -8.94 -22.63
C ALA A 62 -2.01 -8.22 -21.35
N SER A 63 -2.80 -8.92 -20.51
CA SER A 63 -3.22 -8.40 -19.19
C SER A 63 -2.04 -8.08 -18.30
N SER A 64 -1.11 -9.02 -18.14
CA SER A 64 0.09 -8.84 -17.32
C SER A 64 0.96 -7.68 -17.80
N PHE A 65 1.12 -7.54 -19.12
CA PHE A 65 1.85 -6.43 -19.74
C PHE A 65 1.21 -5.08 -19.37
N VAL A 66 -0.12 -4.96 -19.49
CA VAL A 66 -0.83 -3.73 -19.13
C VAL A 66 -0.78 -3.44 -17.64
N ILE A 67 -0.96 -4.44 -16.77
CA ILE A 67 -0.85 -4.26 -15.31
C ILE A 67 0.52 -3.69 -14.92
N ASN A 68 1.60 -4.18 -15.52
CA ASN A 68 2.94 -3.66 -15.29
C ASN A 68 3.09 -2.22 -15.83
N ALA A 69 2.54 -1.91 -17.00
CA ALA A 69 2.62 -0.57 -17.60
C ALA A 69 1.88 0.49 -16.77
N ILE A 70 0.75 0.14 -16.15
CA ILE A 70 -0.02 1.06 -15.30
C ILE A 70 0.40 1.05 -13.83
N GLY A 71 1.29 0.17 -13.42
CA GLY A 71 1.71 0.04 -12.02
C GLY A 71 2.23 1.35 -11.42
N ILE A 72 3.17 2.03 -12.07
CA ILE A 72 3.71 3.32 -11.62
C ILE A 72 2.63 4.42 -11.61
N PRO A 73 1.87 4.68 -12.70
CA PRO A 73 0.72 5.58 -12.67
C PRO A 73 -0.24 5.34 -11.51
N GLN A 74 -0.59 4.09 -11.26
CA GLN A 74 -1.50 3.70 -10.18
C GLN A 74 -0.94 4.04 -8.80
N VAL A 75 0.32 3.74 -8.55
CA VAL A 75 0.99 4.01 -7.27
C VAL A 75 1.09 5.51 -6.98
N ILE A 76 1.32 6.34 -8.00
CA ILE A 76 1.30 7.82 -7.85
C ILE A 76 -0.11 8.28 -7.44
N CYS A 77 -1.16 7.78 -8.09
CA CYS A 77 -2.54 8.09 -7.71
C CYS A 77 -2.84 7.71 -6.26
N ILE A 78 -2.45 6.51 -5.83
CA ILE A 78 -2.62 6.04 -4.44
C ILE A 78 -1.89 6.98 -3.46
N GLY A 79 -0.64 7.32 -3.74
CA GLY A 79 0.18 8.21 -2.90
C GLY A 79 -0.48 9.57 -2.67
N MET A 80 -1.11 10.14 -3.69
CA MET A 80 -1.84 11.41 -3.56
C MET A 80 -3.03 11.33 -2.61
N THR A 81 -3.75 10.20 -2.58
CA THR A 81 -4.91 10.04 -1.70
C THR A 81 -4.53 9.90 -0.22
N ILE A 82 -3.35 9.36 0.07
CA ILE A 82 -2.87 9.14 1.45
C ILE A 82 -2.75 10.47 2.23
N ALA A 83 -2.46 11.59 1.57
CA ALA A 83 -2.40 12.91 2.19
C ALA A 83 -3.71 13.32 2.86
N ILE A 84 -4.85 12.88 2.31
CA ILE A 84 -6.19 13.17 2.86
C ILE A 84 -6.32 12.55 4.24
N SER A 85 -5.97 11.27 4.38
CA SER A 85 -6.07 10.54 5.65
C SER A 85 -5.25 11.23 6.76
N ALA A 86 -4.00 11.60 6.48
CA ALA A 86 -3.13 12.24 7.45
C ALA A 86 -3.66 13.61 7.90
N LEU A 87 -4.02 14.49 6.95
CA LEU A 87 -4.45 15.87 7.26
C LEU A 87 -5.84 15.93 7.91
N VAL A 88 -6.77 15.09 7.46
CA VAL A 88 -8.10 14.98 8.07
C VAL A 88 -8.00 14.45 9.50
N SER A 89 -7.16 13.43 9.75
CA SER A 89 -6.96 12.89 11.09
C SER A 89 -6.36 13.93 12.05
N ILE A 90 -5.42 14.76 11.57
CA ILE A 90 -4.85 15.86 12.36
C ILE A 90 -5.93 16.91 12.67
N ALA A 91 -6.70 17.32 11.65
CA ALA A 91 -7.77 18.30 11.83
C ALA A 91 -8.86 17.79 12.83
N ARG A 92 -9.16 16.48 12.78
CA ARG A 92 -10.05 15.82 13.74
C ARG A 92 -9.46 15.88 15.16
N GLY A 93 -8.16 15.61 15.33
CA GLY A 93 -7.46 15.74 16.61
C GLY A 93 -7.50 17.15 17.17
N GLN A 94 -7.45 18.15 16.31
CA GLN A 94 -7.63 19.58 16.65
C GLN A 94 -9.10 19.96 16.91
N LYS A 95 -10.03 19.03 16.77
CA LYS A 95 -11.49 19.29 16.82
C LYS A 95 -11.97 20.34 15.80
N ASN A 96 -11.25 20.51 14.70
CA ASN A 96 -11.54 21.48 13.64
C ASN A 96 -12.25 20.80 12.45
N THR A 97 -13.58 20.70 12.55
CA THR A 97 -14.42 20.08 11.52
C THR A 97 -14.36 20.82 10.19
N VAL A 98 -14.22 22.17 10.22
CA VAL A 98 -14.11 23.01 9.00
C VAL A 98 -12.82 22.66 8.24
N ALA A 99 -11.70 22.53 8.96
CA ALA A 99 -10.44 22.11 8.33
C ALA A 99 -10.52 20.68 7.78
N ALA A 100 -11.13 19.75 8.53
CA ALA A 100 -11.32 18.37 8.05
C ALA A 100 -12.13 18.31 6.75
N SER A 101 -13.25 19.04 6.69
CA SER A 101 -14.06 19.18 5.47
C SER A 101 -13.29 19.81 4.34
N SER A 102 -12.54 20.88 4.60
CA SER A 102 -11.74 21.56 3.58
C SER A 102 -10.65 20.64 2.99
N TYR A 103 -9.97 19.84 3.82
CA TYR A 103 -9.01 18.84 3.33
C TYR A 103 -9.70 17.74 2.52
N PHE A 104 -10.90 17.32 2.90
CA PHE A 104 -11.68 16.35 2.13
C PHE A 104 -12.00 16.87 0.72
N TYR A 105 -12.66 18.01 0.59
CA TYR A 105 -13.06 18.53 -0.71
C TYR A 105 -11.86 18.89 -1.60
N ASN A 106 -10.87 19.59 -1.04
CA ASN A 106 -9.66 19.93 -1.79
C ASN A 106 -8.84 18.68 -2.14
N GLY A 107 -8.82 17.66 -1.26
CA GLY A 107 -8.12 16.40 -1.49
C GLY A 107 -8.76 15.58 -2.58
N VAL A 108 -10.08 15.40 -2.57
CA VAL A 108 -10.83 14.70 -3.62
C VAL A 108 -10.65 15.41 -4.96
N PHE A 109 -10.79 16.73 -5.00
CA PHE A 109 -10.57 17.53 -6.21
C PHE A 109 -9.16 17.34 -6.77
N LEU A 110 -8.13 17.51 -5.91
CA LEU A 110 -6.74 17.41 -6.32
C LEU A 110 -6.38 16.00 -6.82
N SER A 111 -6.75 14.97 -6.07
CA SER A 111 -6.43 13.58 -6.43
C SER A 111 -7.13 13.16 -7.72
N THR A 112 -8.39 13.57 -7.92
CA THR A 112 -9.11 13.32 -9.17
C THR A 112 -8.50 14.08 -10.34
N LEU A 113 -8.10 15.33 -10.16
CA LEU A 113 -7.43 16.11 -11.21
C LEU A 113 -6.11 15.46 -11.62
N VAL A 114 -5.31 15.02 -10.63
CA VAL A 114 -4.05 14.31 -10.88
C VAL A 114 -4.28 13.00 -11.62
N SER A 115 -5.29 12.23 -11.25
CA SER A 115 -5.60 10.96 -11.95
C SER A 115 -6.10 11.19 -13.38
N ILE A 116 -6.87 12.25 -13.65
CA ILE A 116 -7.27 12.64 -15.00
C ILE A 116 -6.04 13.05 -15.81
N ALA A 117 -5.14 13.85 -15.25
CA ALA A 117 -3.91 14.26 -15.93
C ALA A 117 -3.03 13.04 -16.27
N ILE A 118 -2.83 12.12 -15.32
CA ILE A 118 -2.09 10.87 -15.53
C ILE A 118 -2.76 10.02 -16.61
N ALA A 119 -4.09 9.82 -16.53
CA ALA A 119 -4.82 9.03 -17.53
C ALA A 119 -4.71 9.65 -18.93
N SER A 120 -4.77 10.97 -19.05
CA SER A 120 -4.62 11.68 -20.31
C SER A 120 -3.21 11.54 -20.89
N ILE A 121 -2.16 11.76 -20.06
CA ILE A 121 -0.77 11.62 -20.47
C ILE A 121 -0.49 10.18 -20.93
N CYS A 122 -0.89 9.18 -20.16
CA CYS A 122 -0.70 7.77 -20.50
C CYS A 122 -1.51 7.36 -21.75
N SER A 123 -2.71 7.94 -21.96
CA SER A 123 -3.50 7.70 -23.16
C SER A 123 -2.81 8.27 -24.41
N ILE A 124 -2.21 9.46 -24.32
CA ILE A 124 -1.42 10.05 -25.40
C ILE A 124 -0.15 9.21 -25.64
N ALA A 125 0.48 8.72 -24.57
CA ALA A 125 1.67 7.89 -24.64
C ALA A 125 1.38 6.43 -25.05
N SER A 126 0.11 6.02 -25.20
CA SER A 126 -0.25 4.63 -25.55
C SER A 126 0.42 4.05 -26.82
N PRO A 127 0.79 4.83 -27.86
CA PRO A 127 1.57 4.30 -28.98
C PRO A 127 2.95 3.73 -28.58
N LEU A 128 3.52 4.18 -27.44
CA LEU A 128 4.80 3.65 -26.95
C LEU A 128 4.74 2.18 -26.57
N LEU A 129 3.54 1.62 -26.32
CA LEU A 129 3.37 0.19 -26.04
C LEU A 129 3.94 -0.68 -27.18
N TRP A 130 3.84 -0.21 -28.43
CA TRP A 130 4.40 -0.91 -29.61
C TRP A 130 5.93 -0.98 -29.64
N HIS A 131 6.61 -0.14 -28.85
CA HIS A 131 8.08 -0.05 -28.78
C HIS A 131 8.64 -0.70 -27.52
N MET A 132 7.79 -1.36 -26.69
CA MET A 132 8.23 -2.00 -25.43
C MET A 132 8.71 -3.45 -25.60
N GLY A 133 8.96 -3.91 -26.83
CA GLY A 133 9.58 -5.22 -27.09
C GLY A 133 8.65 -6.43 -26.91
N GLN A 134 7.32 -6.21 -26.90
CA GLN A 134 6.33 -7.29 -26.86
C GLN A 134 5.95 -7.73 -28.28
N GLU A 135 5.46 -8.97 -28.40
CA GLU A 135 4.92 -9.47 -29.67
C GLU A 135 3.79 -8.57 -30.18
N PRO A 136 3.77 -8.22 -31.50
CA PRO A 136 2.76 -7.33 -32.07
C PRO A 136 1.31 -7.78 -31.79
N GLU A 137 1.07 -9.09 -31.79
CA GLU A 137 -0.23 -9.68 -31.51
C GLU A 137 -0.67 -9.43 -30.06
N VAL A 138 0.25 -9.55 -29.08
CA VAL A 138 0.00 -9.25 -27.68
C VAL A 138 -0.29 -7.77 -27.47
N VAL A 139 0.46 -6.89 -28.15
CA VAL A 139 0.25 -5.44 -28.09
C VAL A 139 -1.11 -5.03 -28.68
N ALA A 140 -1.52 -5.66 -29.80
CA ALA A 140 -2.81 -5.40 -30.42
C ALA A 140 -3.98 -5.71 -29.46
N ILE A 141 -3.89 -6.79 -28.69
CA ILE A 141 -4.87 -7.16 -27.66
C ILE A 141 -4.76 -6.22 -26.45
N ALA A 142 -3.55 -5.85 -26.04
CA ALA A 142 -3.28 -5.03 -24.87
C ALA A 142 -3.70 -3.57 -25.03
N ALA A 143 -3.56 -2.97 -26.22
CA ALA A 143 -3.76 -1.54 -26.42
C ALA A 143 -5.18 -1.03 -26.10
N PRO A 144 -6.27 -1.67 -26.52
CA PRO A 144 -7.62 -1.26 -26.13
C PRO A 144 -7.88 -1.48 -24.64
N TYR A 145 -7.39 -2.57 -24.06
CA TYR A 145 -7.48 -2.86 -22.63
C TYR A 145 -6.72 -1.82 -21.80
N PHE A 146 -5.51 -1.43 -22.21
CA PHE A 146 -4.73 -0.38 -21.57
C PHE A 146 -5.51 0.94 -21.47
N LYS A 147 -6.18 1.36 -22.54
CA LYS A 147 -6.99 2.60 -22.54
C LYS A 147 -8.11 2.55 -21.51
N VAL A 148 -8.83 1.43 -21.42
CA VAL A 148 -9.89 1.27 -20.41
C VAL A 148 -9.32 1.25 -19.00
N MET A 149 -8.24 0.51 -18.78
CA MET A 149 -7.61 0.37 -17.48
C MET A 149 -6.99 1.67 -16.96
N ILE A 150 -6.36 2.48 -17.82
CA ILE A 150 -5.79 3.77 -17.41
C ILE A 150 -6.88 4.77 -17.02
N TRP A 151 -8.00 4.81 -17.76
CA TRP A 151 -9.15 5.65 -17.40
C TRP A 151 -9.88 5.14 -16.15
N SER A 152 -9.82 3.85 -15.84
CA SER A 152 -10.38 3.31 -14.61
C SER A 152 -9.63 3.77 -13.34
N LEU A 153 -8.42 4.35 -13.48
CA LEU A 153 -7.72 4.99 -12.36
C LEU A 153 -8.46 6.22 -11.83
N VAL A 154 -9.27 6.89 -12.65
CA VAL A 154 -10.03 8.08 -12.22
C VAL A 154 -11.09 7.71 -11.17
N PRO A 155 -12.05 6.80 -11.44
CA PRO A 155 -13.02 6.40 -10.42
C PRO A 155 -12.35 5.66 -9.24
N MET A 156 -11.26 4.91 -9.47
CA MET A 156 -10.49 4.30 -8.39
C MET A 156 -9.93 5.37 -7.44
N THR A 157 -9.28 6.40 -7.96
CA THR A 157 -8.68 7.47 -7.15
C THR A 157 -9.75 8.29 -6.42
N PHE A 158 -10.89 8.52 -7.07
CA PHE A 158 -12.03 9.18 -6.47
C PHE A 158 -12.60 8.36 -5.30
N PHE A 159 -12.80 7.06 -5.46
CA PHE A 159 -13.19 6.15 -4.39
C PHE A 159 -12.17 6.14 -3.26
N LEU A 160 -10.88 5.95 -3.57
CA LEU A 160 -9.82 5.92 -2.56
C LEU A 160 -9.74 7.22 -1.77
N SER A 161 -9.93 8.38 -2.40
CA SER A 161 -9.94 9.68 -1.72
C SER A 161 -11.05 9.76 -0.67
N MET A 162 -12.24 9.29 -1.01
CA MET A 162 -13.38 9.21 -0.08
C MET A 162 -13.16 8.16 1.02
N LYS A 163 -12.56 7.01 0.66
CA LYS A 163 -12.20 5.97 1.62
C LYS A 163 -11.17 6.50 2.62
N GLN A 164 -10.12 7.20 2.17
CA GLN A 164 -9.12 7.81 3.05
C GLN A 164 -9.73 8.83 4.02
N PHE A 165 -10.75 9.56 3.59
CA PHE A 165 -11.51 10.45 4.48
C PHE A 165 -12.29 9.66 5.55
N SER A 166 -13.01 8.62 5.15
CA SER A 166 -13.72 7.72 6.08
C SER A 166 -12.77 7.07 7.09
N ASP A 167 -11.63 6.59 6.60
CA ASP A 167 -10.59 5.94 7.42
C ASP A 167 -9.99 6.93 8.43
N ALA A 168 -9.75 8.18 8.03
CA ALA A 168 -9.28 9.26 8.90
C ALA A 168 -10.25 9.59 10.04
N LEU A 169 -11.53 9.39 9.82
CA LEU A 169 -12.58 9.52 10.83
C LEU A 169 -12.77 8.24 11.67
N GLU A 170 -11.91 7.24 11.51
CA GLU A 170 -11.94 5.91 12.14
C GLU A 170 -13.19 5.06 11.74
N MET A 171 -13.82 5.40 10.61
CA MET A 171 -14.96 4.66 10.05
C MET A 171 -14.48 3.63 8.99
N THR A 172 -13.43 2.88 9.30
CA THR A 172 -12.73 1.96 8.39
C THR A 172 -13.58 0.78 7.92
N ARG A 173 -14.64 0.42 8.68
CA ARG A 173 -15.54 -0.67 8.31
C ARG A 173 -16.31 -0.41 7.01
N ILE A 174 -16.61 0.85 6.70
CA ILE A 174 -17.32 1.21 5.46
C ILE A 174 -16.47 0.87 4.25
N GLY A 175 -15.20 1.32 4.25
CA GLY A 175 -14.26 1.00 3.19
C GLY A 175 -14.01 -0.51 3.06
N MET A 176 -13.89 -1.23 4.19
CA MET A 176 -13.75 -2.68 4.21
C MET A 176 -14.94 -3.38 3.53
N PHE A 177 -16.16 -3.02 3.91
CA PHE A 177 -17.35 -3.65 3.38
C PHE A 177 -17.49 -3.42 1.87
N LEU A 178 -17.24 -2.20 1.39
CA LEU A 178 -17.27 -1.90 -0.04
C LEU A 178 -16.18 -2.64 -0.81
N SER A 179 -14.94 -2.65 -0.32
CA SER A 179 -13.85 -3.41 -0.95
C SER A 179 -14.11 -4.92 -0.97
N PHE A 180 -14.83 -5.48 0.02
CA PHE A 180 -15.22 -6.87 0.01
C PHE A 180 -16.37 -7.15 -0.96
N LEU A 181 -17.35 -6.26 -1.04
CA LEU A 181 -18.48 -6.36 -1.96
C LEU A 181 -18.05 -6.19 -3.43
N SER A 182 -16.96 -5.49 -3.70
CA SER A 182 -16.43 -5.34 -5.06
C SER A 182 -15.93 -6.67 -5.65
N LEU A 183 -15.52 -7.65 -4.86
CA LEU A 183 -15.08 -8.96 -5.34
C LEU A 183 -16.19 -9.71 -6.14
N PRO A 184 -17.35 -10.01 -5.56
CA PRO A 184 -18.42 -10.67 -6.31
C PRO A 184 -19.00 -9.80 -7.42
N LEU A 185 -19.02 -8.47 -7.24
CA LEU A 185 -19.47 -7.54 -8.29
C LEU A 185 -18.53 -7.60 -9.50
N ASN A 186 -17.21 -7.52 -9.28
CA ASN A 186 -16.22 -7.64 -10.34
C ASN A 186 -16.29 -8.99 -11.04
N ALA A 187 -16.39 -10.10 -10.27
CA ALA A 187 -16.55 -11.43 -10.84
C ALA A 187 -17.81 -11.54 -11.72
N LEU A 188 -18.92 -10.96 -11.28
CA LEU A 188 -20.17 -10.93 -12.05
C LEU A 188 -20.03 -10.11 -13.34
N LEU A 189 -19.46 -8.91 -13.25
CA LEU A 189 -19.26 -8.05 -14.42
C LEU A 189 -18.26 -8.67 -15.40
N ASN A 190 -17.20 -9.28 -14.91
CA ASN A 190 -16.26 -10.03 -15.74
C ASN A 190 -16.95 -11.21 -16.44
N TRP A 191 -17.77 -11.98 -15.72
CA TRP A 191 -18.55 -13.08 -16.31
C TRP A 191 -19.50 -12.59 -17.41
N LEU A 192 -20.08 -11.41 -17.25
CA LEU A 192 -20.95 -10.80 -18.26
C LEU A 192 -20.16 -10.34 -19.50
N PHE A 193 -19.10 -9.57 -19.31
CA PHE A 193 -18.41 -8.89 -20.43
C PHE A 193 -17.30 -9.73 -21.06
N ILE A 194 -16.58 -10.55 -20.29
CA ILE A 194 -15.56 -11.43 -20.86
C ILE A 194 -16.19 -12.47 -21.77
N PHE A 195 -17.21 -13.18 -21.26
CA PHE A 195 -17.81 -14.31 -21.94
C PHE A 195 -19.03 -13.95 -22.81
N GLY A 196 -19.56 -12.74 -22.66
CA GLY A 196 -20.74 -12.31 -23.46
C GLY A 196 -22.04 -12.96 -23.01
N ASN A 197 -22.22 -13.20 -21.71
CA ASN A 197 -23.43 -13.81 -21.18
C ASN A 197 -24.61 -12.81 -21.16
N LEU A 198 -25.82 -13.33 -21.04
CA LEU A 198 -27.08 -12.57 -21.03
C LEU A 198 -27.30 -11.67 -22.27
N GLY A 199 -26.76 -12.06 -23.42
CA GLY A 199 -26.94 -11.32 -24.68
C GLY A 199 -25.98 -10.14 -24.90
N LEU A 200 -25.01 -9.97 -24.02
CA LEU A 200 -23.94 -8.98 -24.20
C LEU A 200 -22.89 -9.50 -25.20
N PRO A 201 -22.15 -8.61 -25.89
CA PRO A 201 -21.07 -9.02 -26.77
C PRO A 201 -19.91 -9.60 -25.98
N ARG A 202 -19.33 -10.69 -26.47
CA ARG A 202 -18.10 -11.27 -25.90
C ARG A 202 -16.92 -10.34 -26.20
N MET A 203 -16.36 -9.73 -25.13
CA MET A 203 -15.29 -8.72 -25.24
C MET A 203 -13.93 -9.24 -24.81
N GLU A 204 -13.83 -10.46 -24.28
CA GLU A 204 -12.60 -11.10 -23.82
C GLU A 204 -11.79 -10.21 -22.83
N LEU A 205 -10.49 -9.96 -23.09
CA LEU A 205 -9.66 -9.11 -22.20
C LEU A 205 -10.25 -7.69 -22.04
N LEU A 206 -10.76 -7.11 -23.11
CA LEU A 206 -11.40 -5.79 -23.03
C LEU A 206 -12.59 -5.82 -22.06
N GLY A 207 -13.35 -6.94 -22.04
CA GLY A 207 -14.46 -7.16 -21.11
C GLY A 207 -14.01 -7.15 -19.65
N ALA A 208 -12.83 -7.72 -19.32
CA ALA A 208 -12.25 -7.62 -17.99
C ALA A 208 -11.96 -6.15 -17.61
N GLY A 209 -11.41 -5.37 -18.53
CA GLY A 209 -11.20 -3.93 -18.32
C GLY A 209 -12.47 -3.16 -18.05
N VAL A 210 -13.52 -3.42 -18.83
CA VAL A 210 -14.85 -2.81 -18.67
C VAL A 210 -15.47 -3.22 -17.33
N GLY A 211 -15.39 -4.51 -16.96
CA GLY A 211 -15.85 -5.02 -15.67
C GLY A 211 -15.17 -4.33 -14.48
N THR A 212 -13.84 -4.20 -14.54
CA THR A 212 -13.06 -3.50 -13.52
C THR A 212 -13.39 -2.00 -13.48
N LEU A 213 -13.53 -1.33 -14.62
CA LEU A 213 -13.94 0.08 -14.69
C LEU A 213 -15.32 0.28 -14.04
N LEU A 214 -16.31 -0.53 -14.39
CA LEU A 214 -17.66 -0.45 -13.84
C LEU A 214 -17.68 -0.75 -12.35
N THR A 215 -16.93 -1.74 -11.87
CA THR A 215 -16.78 -2.03 -10.43
C THR A 215 -16.29 -0.80 -9.69
N ARG A 216 -15.22 -0.14 -10.17
CA ARG A 216 -14.65 1.07 -9.57
C ARG A 216 -15.62 2.26 -9.61
N VAL A 217 -16.41 2.39 -10.66
CA VAL A 217 -17.46 3.43 -10.77
C VAL A 217 -18.57 3.17 -9.73
N VAL A 218 -19.03 1.94 -9.61
CA VAL A 218 -20.05 1.57 -8.60
C VAL A 218 -19.53 1.81 -7.19
N GLU A 219 -18.30 1.38 -6.86
CA GLU A 219 -17.65 1.67 -5.57
C GLU A 219 -17.62 3.18 -5.27
N ALA A 220 -17.24 3.99 -6.27
CA ALA A 220 -17.15 5.43 -6.13
C ALA A 220 -18.52 6.06 -5.86
N ILE A 221 -19.56 5.66 -6.62
CA ILE A 221 -20.94 6.16 -6.45
C ILE A 221 -21.50 5.75 -5.09
N VAL A 222 -21.35 4.49 -4.69
CA VAL A 222 -21.86 3.98 -3.41
C VAL A 222 -21.17 4.68 -2.25
N MET A 223 -19.85 4.85 -2.32
CA MET A 223 -19.10 5.56 -1.28
C MET A 223 -19.52 7.03 -1.18
N LEU A 224 -19.72 7.70 -2.32
CA LEU A 224 -20.25 9.06 -2.38
C LEU A 224 -21.62 9.15 -1.71
N TYR A 225 -22.53 8.23 -2.06
CA TYR A 225 -23.87 8.15 -1.48
C TYR A 225 -23.81 7.98 0.05
N ILE A 226 -22.95 7.07 0.56
CA ILE A 226 -22.80 6.82 1.99
C ILE A 226 -22.27 8.08 2.70
N ILE A 227 -21.26 8.75 2.15
CA ILE A 227 -20.67 9.94 2.77
C ILE A 227 -21.71 11.06 2.88
N PHE A 228 -22.51 11.30 1.84
CA PHE A 228 -23.45 12.43 1.84
C PHE A 228 -24.76 12.14 2.60
N ASN A 229 -25.16 10.88 2.76
CA ASN A 229 -26.45 10.52 3.39
C ASN A 229 -26.31 9.95 4.81
N SER A 230 -25.12 9.51 5.24
CA SER A 230 -24.94 8.94 6.56
C SER A 230 -24.79 10.03 7.63
N LYS A 231 -25.55 9.91 8.71
CA LYS A 231 -25.48 10.80 9.88
C LYS A 231 -24.07 10.91 10.48
N ALA A 232 -23.24 9.88 10.31
CA ALA A 232 -21.87 9.84 10.81
C ALA A 232 -20.95 10.90 10.18
N PHE A 233 -21.22 11.30 8.94
CA PHE A 233 -20.42 12.30 8.22
C PHE A 233 -21.04 13.70 8.22
N THR A 234 -22.30 13.86 8.68
CA THR A 234 -23.03 15.12 8.57
C THR A 234 -22.29 16.31 9.18
N GLN A 235 -21.64 16.11 10.33
CA GLN A 235 -20.86 17.18 11.01
C GLN A 235 -19.64 17.66 10.20
N TYR A 236 -19.16 16.87 9.21
CA TYR A 236 -18.02 17.22 8.36
C TYR A 236 -18.45 17.70 6.98
N ILE A 237 -19.68 17.43 6.55
CA ILE A 237 -20.19 17.75 5.22
C ILE A 237 -21.09 18.98 5.25
N ALA A 238 -21.91 19.13 6.30
CA ALA A 238 -22.82 20.26 6.48
C ALA A 238 -22.13 21.59 6.82
N VAL A 239 -20.81 21.62 6.79
CA VAL A 239 -20.01 22.78 7.15
C VAL A 239 -20.03 23.80 6.02
N LYS A 240 -20.14 25.07 6.42
CA LYS A 240 -20.22 26.31 5.63
C LYS A 240 -19.64 26.25 4.22
N LYS A 241 -20.25 26.98 3.27
CA LYS A 241 -19.80 27.13 1.86
C LYS A 241 -18.30 27.41 1.68
N GLU A 242 -17.61 27.92 2.69
CA GLU A 242 -16.16 28.15 2.69
C GLU A 242 -15.32 26.86 2.63
N ALA A 243 -15.80 25.75 3.19
CA ALA A 243 -15.09 24.47 3.15
C ALA A 243 -15.02 23.88 1.72
N TRP A 244 -15.97 24.24 0.87
CA TRP A 244 -16.09 23.78 -0.51
C TRP A 244 -15.20 24.59 -1.49
N LYS A 245 -14.68 25.74 -1.04
CA LYS A 245 -13.80 26.56 -1.89
C LYS A 245 -12.46 25.88 -2.05
N ILE A 246 -11.95 25.90 -3.29
CA ILE A 246 -10.58 25.50 -3.57
C ILE A 246 -9.64 26.51 -2.91
N GLN A 247 -8.86 26.01 -1.94
CA GLN A 247 -7.94 26.82 -1.16
C GLN A 247 -6.50 26.46 -1.50
N ARG A 248 -5.76 27.39 -2.10
CA ARG A 248 -4.35 27.19 -2.46
C ARG A 248 -3.51 26.63 -1.30
N LYS A 249 -3.71 27.15 -0.08
CA LYS A 249 -3.02 26.68 1.12
C LYS A 249 -3.25 25.17 1.38
N ARG A 250 -4.52 24.71 1.28
CA ARG A 250 -4.87 23.31 1.49
C ARG A 250 -4.31 22.40 0.40
N ILE A 251 -4.36 22.86 -0.84
CA ILE A 251 -3.75 22.17 -1.98
C ILE A 251 -2.24 22.00 -1.76
N THR A 252 -1.54 23.07 -1.35
CA THR A 252 -0.09 23.00 -1.08
C THR A 252 0.23 22.04 0.06
N GLU A 253 -0.56 22.03 1.14
CA GLU A 253 -0.37 21.08 2.24
C GLU A 253 -0.61 19.61 1.80
N LEU A 254 -1.63 19.37 0.97
CA LEU A 254 -1.91 18.05 0.37
C LEU A 254 -0.76 17.60 -0.54
N LEU A 255 -0.27 18.47 -1.42
CA LEU A 255 0.88 18.18 -2.29
C LEU A 255 2.16 17.90 -1.49
N HIS A 256 2.36 18.63 -0.40
CA HIS A 256 3.53 18.47 0.47
C HIS A 256 3.62 17.07 1.11
N ILE A 257 2.48 16.41 1.32
CA ILE A 257 2.42 15.04 1.84
C ILE A 257 2.25 14.04 0.69
N GLY A 258 1.37 14.32 -0.27
CA GLY A 258 0.99 13.39 -1.33
C GLY A 258 2.14 13.08 -2.29
N ILE A 259 2.87 14.10 -2.76
CA ILE A 259 3.98 13.91 -3.70
C ILE A 259 5.10 13.05 -3.07
N PRO A 260 5.64 13.38 -1.87
CA PRO A 260 6.65 12.52 -1.27
C PRO A 260 6.15 11.11 -0.97
N SER A 261 4.89 10.96 -0.54
CA SER A 261 4.31 9.63 -0.29
C SER A 261 4.18 8.80 -1.57
N GLY A 262 3.74 9.41 -2.66
CA GLY A 262 3.70 8.76 -3.97
C GLY A 262 5.08 8.40 -4.48
N LEU A 263 6.04 9.32 -4.35
CA LEU A 263 7.43 9.07 -4.76
C LEU A 263 8.06 7.94 -3.93
N GLN A 264 7.79 7.87 -2.62
CA GLN A 264 8.25 6.78 -1.78
C GLN A 264 7.76 5.43 -2.31
N LEU A 265 6.46 5.31 -2.61
CA LEU A 265 5.88 4.08 -3.17
C LEU A 265 6.48 3.72 -4.54
N VAL A 266 6.75 4.73 -5.39
CA VAL A 266 7.43 4.52 -6.69
C VAL A 266 8.86 4.02 -6.48
N MET A 267 9.60 4.56 -5.51
CA MET A 267 10.96 4.11 -5.20
C MET A 267 10.96 2.66 -4.70
N GLU A 268 10.03 2.28 -3.85
CA GLU A 268 9.85 0.91 -3.37
C GLU A 268 9.50 -0.05 -4.52
N ALA A 269 8.43 0.24 -5.27
CA ALA A 269 8.01 -0.58 -6.41
C ALA A 269 9.09 -0.68 -7.50
N GLY A 270 9.77 0.41 -7.79
CA GLY A 270 10.88 0.46 -8.76
C GLY A 270 12.05 -0.42 -8.34
N ALA A 271 12.42 -0.41 -7.06
CA ALA A 271 13.50 -1.25 -6.54
C ALA A 271 13.19 -2.75 -6.69
N PHE A 272 11.94 -3.17 -6.37
CA PHE A 272 11.50 -4.55 -6.58
C PHE A 272 11.49 -4.92 -8.07
N SER A 273 11.05 -4.02 -8.95
CA SER A 273 11.04 -4.24 -10.39
C SER A 273 12.45 -4.42 -10.96
N VAL A 274 13.39 -3.54 -10.60
CA VAL A 274 14.81 -3.64 -11.03
C VAL A 274 15.43 -4.92 -10.51
N SER A 275 15.20 -5.28 -9.27
CA SER A 275 15.70 -6.53 -8.69
C SER A 275 15.12 -7.76 -9.38
N GLY A 276 13.84 -7.73 -9.79
CA GLY A 276 13.25 -8.78 -10.61
C GLY A 276 13.94 -8.94 -11.96
N ILE A 277 14.33 -7.84 -12.62
CA ILE A 277 15.11 -7.88 -13.86
C ILE A 277 16.49 -8.51 -13.60
N MET A 278 17.17 -8.09 -12.53
CA MET A 278 18.48 -8.65 -12.15
C MET A 278 18.41 -10.16 -11.88
N VAL A 279 17.36 -10.64 -11.22
CA VAL A 279 17.15 -12.08 -11.01
C VAL A 279 16.89 -12.79 -12.34
N GLY A 280 16.22 -12.14 -13.30
CA GLY A 280 16.02 -12.67 -14.65
C GLY A 280 17.34 -13.00 -15.38
N TRP A 281 18.42 -12.24 -15.14
CA TRP A 281 19.75 -12.52 -15.70
C TRP A 281 20.39 -13.83 -15.18
N LEU A 282 19.90 -14.32 -14.03
CA LEU A 282 20.34 -15.59 -13.43
C LEU A 282 19.62 -16.83 -14.01
N GLY A 283 18.65 -16.62 -14.89
CA GLY A 283 17.92 -17.68 -15.59
C GLY A 283 16.50 -17.94 -15.08
N ALA A 284 15.76 -18.76 -15.80
CA ALA A 284 14.33 -18.98 -15.62
C ALA A 284 13.98 -19.59 -14.25
N THR A 285 14.77 -20.55 -13.75
CA THR A 285 14.57 -21.17 -12.44
C THR A 285 14.69 -20.16 -11.30
N ALA A 286 15.70 -19.27 -11.38
CA ALA A 286 15.88 -18.20 -10.40
C ALA A 286 14.73 -17.21 -10.42
N GLN A 287 14.27 -16.84 -11.61
CA GLN A 287 13.15 -15.92 -11.80
C GLN A 287 11.84 -16.52 -11.25
N ALA A 288 11.57 -17.80 -11.52
CA ALA A 288 10.39 -18.48 -10.99
C ALA A 288 10.42 -18.55 -9.46
N ALA A 289 11.56 -18.93 -8.87
CA ALA A 289 11.73 -18.98 -7.43
C ALA A 289 11.57 -17.59 -6.76
N HIS A 290 12.16 -16.55 -7.38
CA HIS A 290 12.00 -15.15 -6.92
C HIS A 290 10.54 -14.73 -6.94
N GLN A 291 9.81 -15.01 -8.02
CA GLN A 291 8.40 -14.64 -8.14
C GLN A 291 7.53 -15.33 -7.07
N ILE A 292 7.80 -16.59 -6.75
CA ILE A 292 7.10 -17.32 -5.68
C ILE A 292 7.37 -16.65 -4.33
N ALA A 293 8.64 -16.39 -4.00
CA ALA A 293 9.00 -15.74 -2.75
C ALA A 293 8.41 -14.32 -2.65
N LEU A 294 8.39 -13.56 -3.74
CA LEU A 294 7.80 -12.22 -3.82
C LEU A 294 6.28 -12.25 -3.62
N ASN A 295 5.57 -13.22 -4.20
CA ASN A 295 4.13 -13.39 -4.00
C ASN A 295 3.79 -13.69 -2.54
N CYS A 296 4.57 -14.57 -1.89
CA CYS A 296 4.41 -14.83 -0.46
C CYS A 296 4.65 -13.56 0.38
N ALA A 297 5.74 -12.83 0.12
CA ALA A 297 6.08 -11.59 0.82
C ALA A 297 5.01 -10.50 0.60
N SER A 298 4.53 -10.30 -0.62
CA SER A 298 3.50 -9.31 -0.95
C SER A 298 2.17 -9.60 -0.26
N THR A 299 1.81 -10.86 -0.12
CA THR A 299 0.58 -11.26 0.59
C THR A 299 0.64 -10.87 2.07
N THR A 300 1.75 -11.15 2.74
CA THR A 300 1.96 -10.76 4.14
C THR A 300 2.08 -9.25 4.31
N PHE A 301 2.66 -8.56 3.33
CA PHE A 301 2.79 -7.09 3.33
C PHE A 301 1.45 -6.37 3.38
N MET A 302 0.36 -6.93 2.81
CA MET A 302 -0.97 -6.30 2.87
C MET A 302 -1.46 -6.11 4.32
N ALA A 303 -1.12 -7.03 5.22
CA ALA A 303 -1.45 -6.89 6.63
C ALA A 303 -0.61 -5.82 7.32
N VAL A 304 0.69 -5.77 7.03
CA VAL A 304 1.60 -4.71 7.53
C VAL A 304 1.16 -3.33 7.06
N LEU A 305 0.78 -3.22 5.79
CA LEU A 305 0.29 -1.96 5.22
C LEU A 305 -0.97 -1.47 5.97
N GLY A 306 -1.91 -2.36 6.26
CA GLY A 306 -3.09 -2.03 7.06
C GLY A 306 -2.75 -1.61 8.50
N LEU A 307 -1.76 -2.27 9.13
CA LEU A 307 -1.28 -1.90 10.46
C LEU A 307 -0.57 -0.52 10.43
N SER A 308 0.26 -0.27 9.44
CA SER A 308 0.91 1.01 9.18
C SER A 308 -0.09 2.14 8.99
N MET A 309 -1.15 1.92 8.19
CA MET A 309 -2.22 2.89 7.98
C MET A 309 -2.97 3.20 9.27
N GLY A 310 -3.36 2.18 10.04
CA GLY A 310 -4.02 2.36 11.34
C GLY A 310 -3.15 3.12 12.35
N GLY A 311 -1.86 2.79 12.41
CA GLY A 311 -0.85 3.51 13.20
C GLY A 311 -0.73 4.98 12.76
N SER A 312 -0.66 5.23 11.45
CA SER A 312 -0.59 6.58 10.87
C SER A 312 -1.80 7.44 11.24
N ILE A 313 -3.02 6.91 11.10
CA ILE A 313 -4.27 7.61 11.42
C ILE A 313 -4.32 8.00 12.92
N ARG A 314 -4.01 7.06 13.81
CA ARG A 314 -4.01 7.31 15.25
C ARG A 314 -2.91 8.30 15.66
N THR A 315 -1.72 8.14 15.11
CA THR A 315 -0.61 9.07 15.32
C THR A 315 -0.98 10.48 14.86
N ALA A 316 -1.58 10.62 13.67
CA ALA A 316 -2.04 11.89 13.12
C ALA A 316 -3.11 12.55 14.02
N HIS A 317 -4.07 11.78 14.49
CA HIS A 317 -5.11 12.27 15.40
C HIS A 317 -4.53 12.83 16.70
N VAL A 318 -3.64 12.05 17.35
CA VAL A 318 -3.02 12.45 18.62
C VAL A 318 -1.99 13.57 18.41
N TYR A 319 -1.31 13.60 17.27
CA TYR A 319 -0.46 14.72 16.89
C TYR A 319 -1.27 16.02 16.76
N GLY A 320 -2.49 15.95 16.21
CA GLY A 320 -3.42 17.07 16.13
C GLY A 320 -3.89 17.57 17.50
N SER A 321 -4.14 16.67 18.45
CA SER A 321 -4.56 17.03 19.82
C SER A 321 -3.40 17.46 20.75
N ASN A 322 -2.17 17.40 20.26
CA ASN A 322 -0.94 17.76 20.98
C ASN A 322 -0.68 16.95 22.27
N ASP A 323 -1.20 15.71 22.38
CA ASP A 323 -0.92 14.79 23.48
C ASP A 323 0.37 13.99 23.19
N VAL A 324 1.52 14.59 23.47
CA VAL A 324 2.82 14.04 23.14
C VAL A 324 3.15 12.73 23.88
N PRO A 325 2.82 12.57 25.20
CA PRO A 325 3.02 11.31 25.89
C PRO A 325 2.21 10.16 25.25
N ARG A 326 0.99 10.39 24.84
CA ARG A 326 0.17 9.40 24.14
C ARG A 326 0.70 9.11 22.75
N LEU A 327 1.17 10.13 22.02
CA LEU A 327 1.80 10.01 20.72
C LEU A 327 2.97 9.02 20.77
N LYS A 328 3.85 9.14 21.79
CA LYS A 328 4.98 8.23 22.00
C LYS A 328 4.50 6.80 22.27
N ARG A 329 3.47 6.63 23.12
CA ARG A 329 2.92 5.29 23.42
C ARG A 329 2.35 4.61 22.18
N ILE A 330 1.58 5.33 21.36
CA ILE A 330 1.04 4.79 20.10
C ILE A 330 2.18 4.39 19.17
N GLY A 331 3.20 5.23 18.99
CA GLY A 331 4.34 4.92 18.15
C GLY A 331 5.06 3.65 18.61
N VAL A 332 5.47 3.61 19.89
CA VAL A 332 6.18 2.45 20.46
C VAL A 332 5.34 1.18 20.38
N SER A 333 4.05 1.22 20.71
CA SER A 333 3.17 0.05 20.64
C SER A 333 2.95 -0.44 19.22
N THR A 334 2.87 0.46 18.24
CA THR A 334 2.73 0.08 16.82
C THR A 334 4.02 -0.53 16.27
N ILE A 335 5.19 0.03 16.62
CA ILE A 335 6.50 -0.52 16.26
C ILE A 335 6.67 -1.94 16.86
N ALA A 336 6.35 -2.10 18.15
CA ALA A 336 6.41 -3.41 18.81
C ALA A 336 5.45 -4.42 18.15
N GLY A 337 4.23 -3.99 17.80
CA GLY A 337 3.27 -4.82 17.07
C GLY A 337 3.77 -5.25 15.70
N GLY A 338 4.44 -4.36 14.96
CA GLY A 338 5.06 -4.69 13.69
C GLY A 338 6.24 -5.64 13.82
N LEU A 339 7.05 -5.46 14.85
CA LEU A 339 8.15 -6.41 15.15
C LEU A 339 7.59 -7.82 15.42
N ILE A 340 6.57 -7.91 16.28
CA ILE A 340 5.92 -9.20 16.60
C ILE A 340 5.34 -9.82 15.32
N TYR A 341 4.63 -9.03 14.50
CA TYR A 341 4.07 -9.50 13.24
C TYR A 341 5.18 -9.99 12.29
N GLY A 342 6.25 -9.23 12.09
CA GLY A 342 7.37 -9.59 11.23
C GLY A 342 8.07 -10.87 11.69
N VAL A 343 8.26 -11.05 13.01
CA VAL A 343 8.83 -12.28 13.59
C VAL A 343 7.88 -13.47 13.37
N VAL A 344 6.58 -13.32 13.64
CA VAL A 344 5.60 -14.39 13.44
C VAL A 344 5.53 -14.82 11.97
N THR A 345 5.44 -13.88 11.04
CA THR A 345 5.41 -14.18 9.60
C THR A 345 6.74 -14.77 9.11
N GLY A 346 7.87 -14.28 9.63
CA GLY A 346 9.19 -14.86 9.36
C GLY A 346 9.28 -16.32 9.85
N LEU A 347 8.82 -16.62 11.06
CA LEU A 347 8.76 -18.00 11.57
C LEU A 347 7.84 -18.89 10.72
N LEU A 348 6.69 -18.37 10.27
CA LEU A 348 5.83 -19.10 9.35
C LEU A 348 6.52 -19.39 8.01
N PHE A 349 7.31 -18.44 7.47
CA PHE A 349 8.08 -18.69 6.25
C PHE A 349 9.14 -19.77 6.45
N ILE A 350 9.85 -19.78 7.57
CA ILE A 350 10.82 -20.83 7.90
C ILE A 350 10.13 -22.20 8.02
N LEU A 351 9.00 -22.27 8.74
CA LEU A 351 8.27 -23.50 9.01
C LEU A 351 7.66 -24.11 7.75
N PHE A 352 7.06 -23.26 6.90
CA PHE A 352 6.35 -23.69 5.69
C PHE A 352 7.16 -23.47 4.39
N ARG A 353 8.49 -23.27 4.46
CA ARG A 353 9.35 -22.92 3.32
C ARG A 353 9.30 -23.91 2.16
N TYR A 354 9.02 -25.19 2.42
CA TYR A 354 8.88 -26.20 1.39
C TYR A 354 7.44 -26.33 0.89
N GLN A 355 6.45 -26.16 1.77
CA GLN A 355 5.04 -26.28 1.42
C GLN A 355 4.51 -25.10 0.60
N LEU A 356 4.91 -23.86 0.94
CA LEU A 356 4.45 -22.66 0.24
C LEU A 356 4.79 -22.69 -1.26
N PRO A 357 6.03 -23.03 -1.70
CA PRO A 357 6.34 -23.12 -3.13
C PRO A 357 5.50 -24.12 -3.90
N TYR A 358 5.12 -25.25 -3.29
CA TYR A 358 4.27 -26.26 -3.94
C TYR A 358 2.90 -25.76 -4.33
N LEU A 359 2.40 -24.68 -3.71
CA LEU A 359 1.15 -24.04 -4.10
C LEU A 359 1.24 -23.38 -5.48
N PHE A 360 2.46 -23.10 -5.95
CA PHE A 360 2.72 -22.36 -7.19
C PHE A 360 3.41 -23.22 -8.26
N ASN A 361 4.31 -24.13 -7.86
CA ASN A 361 5.12 -24.92 -8.79
C ASN A 361 5.51 -26.26 -8.14
N SER A 362 5.56 -27.33 -8.96
CA SER A 362 5.94 -28.67 -8.53
C SER A 362 7.35 -29.08 -8.95
N GLU A 363 8.07 -28.24 -9.72
CA GLU A 363 9.44 -28.52 -10.17
C GLU A 363 10.43 -28.44 -9.00
N ALA A 364 11.15 -29.54 -8.75
CA ALA A 364 12.03 -29.69 -7.58
C ALA A 364 13.10 -28.60 -7.49
N ALA A 365 13.67 -28.20 -8.62
CA ALA A 365 14.70 -27.15 -8.67
C ALA A 365 14.14 -25.80 -8.24
N VAL A 366 12.94 -25.43 -8.72
CA VAL A 366 12.25 -24.17 -8.36
C VAL A 366 11.84 -24.21 -6.89
N VAL A 367 11.25 -25.30 -6.42
CA VAL A 367 10.82 -25.45 -5.01
C VAL A 367 12.00 -25.35 -4.05
N THR A 368 13.11 -26.01 -4.34
CA THR A 368 14.31 -25.96 -3.50
C THR A 368 14.89 -24.55 -3.42
N LEU A 369 15.02 -23.86 -4.55
CA LEU A 369 15.52 -22.49 -4.57
C LEU A 369 14.55 -21.52 -3.89
N SER A 370 13.24 -21.67 -4.12
CA SER A 370 12.21 -20.88 -3.41
C SER A 370 12.28 -21.06 -1.91
N ALA A 371 12.48 -22.30 -1.42
CA ALA A 371 12.63 -22.58 0.00
C ALA A 371 13.88 -21.90 0.60
N GLN A 372 14.98 -21.79 -0.15
CA GLN A 372 16.17 -21.03 0.25
C GLN A 372 15.86 -19.52 0.31
N LEU A 373 15.17 -18.97 -0.70
CA LEU A 373 14.77 -17.57 -0.73
C LEU A 373 13.81 -17.23 0.43
N LEU A 374 12.89 -18.13 0.78
CA LEU A 374 11.97 -17.93 1.91
C LEU A 374 12.68 -17.87 3.27
N LEU A 375 13.86 -18.48 3.43
CA LEU A 375 14.70 -18.29 4.63
C LEU A 375 15.22 -16.85 4.73
N VAL A 376 15.69 -16.28 3.63
CA VAL A 376 16.11 -14.88 3.60
C VAL A 376 14.91 -13.96 3.74
N ALA A 377 13.79 -14.31 3.10
CA ALA A 377 12.52 -13.60 3.21
C ALA A 377 11.97 -13.58 4.65
N ALA A 378 12.29 -14.55 5.49
CA ALA A 378 11.93 -14.54 6.90
C ALA A 378 12.54 -13.36 7.66
N LEU A 379 13.82 -13.05 7.41
CA LEU A 379 14.47 -11.84 7.95
C LEU A 379 13.95 -10.56 7.30
N PHE A 380 13.73 -10.61 5.99
CA PHE A 380 13.09 -9.52 5.25
C PHE A 380 11.75 -9.11 5.87
N GLN A 381 10.90 -10.05 6.32
CA GLN A 381 9.59 -9.74 6.93
C GLN A 381 9.69 -8.81 8.14
N VAL A 382 10.70 -8.98 8.96
CA VAL A 382 10.94 -8.13 10.15
C VAL A 382 11.30 -6.71 9.70
N SER A 383 12.24 -6.61 8.77
CA SER A 383 12.71 -5.32 8.26
C SER A 383 11.61 -4.56 7.52
N ASP A 384 10.86 -5.26 6.67
CA ASP A 384 9.75 -4.73 5.88
C ASP A 384 8.62 -4.21 6.76
N SER A 385 8.23 -4.99 7.77
CA SER A 385 7.21 -4.58 8.74
C SER A 385 7.59 -3.30 9.48
N LEU A 386 8.82 -3.22 9.97
CA LEU A 386 9.31 -2.06 10.70
C LEU A 386 9.49 -0.84 9.80
N GLN A 387 9.91 -1.02 8.55
CA GLN A 387 10.04 0.04 7.56
C GLN A 387 8.66 0.65 7.23
N ALA A 388 7.68 -0.17 6.88
CA ALA A 388 6.33 0.28 6.51
C ALA A 388 5.64 1.01 7.68
N ILE A 389 5.80 0.50 8.92
CA ILE A 389 5.26 1.16 10.12
C ILE A 389 5.97 2.47 10.38
N GLY A 390 7.30 2.50 10.34
CA GLY A 390 8.08 3.72 10.53
C GLY A 390 7.68 4.83 9.54
N ALA A 391 7.49 4.49 8.28
CA ALA A 391 7.01 5.40 7.25
C ALA A 391 5.59 5.92 7.55
N GLY A 392 4.68 5.04 7.99
CA GLY A 392 3.32 5.41 8.39
C GLY A 392 3.29 6.35 9.60
N LEU A 393 4.07 6.06 10.62
CA LEU A 393 4.17 6.91 11.83
C LEU A 393 4.76 8.30 11.52
N CYS A 394 5.81 8.38 10.71
CA CYS A 394 6.38 9.64 10.24
C CYS A 394 5.35 10.46 9.45
N ARG A 395 4.58 9.81 8.59
CA ARG A 395 3.47 10.43 7.84
C ARG A 395 2.41 11.00 8.77
N GLY A 396 2.07 10.29 9.85
CA GLY A 396 1.13 10.75 10.87
C GLY A 396 1.53 12.06 11.57
N ILE A 397 2.83 12.37 11.65
CA ILE A 397 3.35 13.64 12.20
C ILE A 397 3.70 14.68 11.12
N LYS A 398 3.23 14.52 9.88
CA LYS A 398 3.54 15.35 8.69
C LYS A 398 5.02 15.33 8.25
N ASP A 399 5.81 14.42 8.75
CA ASP A 399 7.20 14.26 8.33
C ASP A 399 7.28 13.22 7.21
N VAL A 400 7.29 13.67 5.96
CA VAL A 400 7.27 12.79 4.78
C VAL A 400 8.48 12.96 3.87
N LYS A 401 9.04 14.16 3.76
CA LYS A 401 10.15 14.44 2.83
C LYS A 401 11.41 13.66 3.18
N VAL A 402 11.84 13.73 4.44
CA VAL A 402 13.05 13.02 4.87
C VAL A 402 12.85 11.51 4.86
N PRO A 403 11.74 10.94 5.34
CA PRO A 403 11.42 9.53 5.14
C PRO A 403 11.51 9.07 3.69
N THR A 404 10.99 9.83 2.73
CA THR A 404 11.11 9.49 1.30
C THR A 404 12.56 9.43 0.83
N ILE A 405 13.40 10.39 1.23
CA ILE A 405 14.83 10.38 0.89
C ILE A 405 15.53 9.19 1.55
N LEU A 406 15.25 8.90 2.81
CA LEU A 406 15.84 7.77 3.51
C LEU A 406 15.48 6.43 2.86
N VAL A 407 14.24 6.26 2.43
CA VAL A 407 13.78 5.09 1.69
C VAL A 407 14.48 5.00 0.33
N ALA A 408 14.56 6.09 -0.43
CA ALA A 408 15.26 6.12 -1.70
C ALA A 408 16.74 5.71 -1.54
N VAL A 409 17.45 6.27 -0.56
CA VAL A 409 18.86 5.91 -0.29
C VAL A 409 18.97 4.43 0.14
N ALA A 410 18.08 3.98 1.03
CA ALA A 410 18.11 2.62 1.54
C ALA A 410 17.92 1.56 0.44
N TYR A 411 16.99 1.78 -0.49
CA TYR A 411 16.75 0.84 -1.57
C TYR A 411 17.76 0.98 -2.72
N TRP A 412 17.99 2.22 -3.22
CA TRP A 412 18.73 2.45 -4.46
C TRP A 412 20.23 2.59 -4.27
N VAL A 413 20.70 3.10 -3.13
CA VAL A 413 22.14 3.28 -2.85
C VAL A 413 22.70 2.11 -2.04
N ILE A 414 21.88 1.43 -1.23
CA ILE A 414 22.33 0.32 -0.40
C ILE A 414 21.77 -1.01 -0.91
N GLY A 415 20.44 -1.16 -0.97
CA GLY A 415 19.78 -2.42 -1.28
C GLY A 415 20.17 -3.01 -2.63
N ILE A 416 19.98 -2.26 -3.70
CA ILE A 416 20.28 -2.70 -5.07
C ILE A 416 21.79 -2.96 -5.26
N PRO A 417 22.72 -2.04 -4.88
CA PRO A 417 24.15 -2.30 -5.06
C PRO A 417 24.66 -3.48 -4.24
N VAL A 418 24.23 -3.61 -2.98
CA VAL A 418 24.61 -4.77 -2.13
C VAL A 418 24.05 -6.06 -2.74
N GLY A 419 22.78 -6.04 -3.18
CA GLY A 419 22.16 -7.19 -3.84
C GLY A 419 22.89 -7.60 -5.11
N TYR A 420 23.26 -6.64 -5.96
CA TYR A 420 24.06 -6.87 -7.16
C TYR A 420 25.42 -7.50 -6.82
N TRP A 421 26.16 -6.89 -5.91
CA TRP A 421 27.48 -7.38 -5.51
C TRP A 421 27.43 -8.80 -4.94
N LEU A 422 26.46 -9.09 -4.05
CA LEU A 422 26.31 -10.44 -3.48
C LEU A 422 25.88 -11.47 -4.54
N ALA A 423 24.99 -11.09 -5.46
CA ALA A 423 24.44 -12.00 -6.45
C ALA A 423 25.46 -12.36 -7.53
N PHE A 424 26.19 -11.38 -8.07
CA PHE A 424 27.01 -11.55 -9.27
C PHE A 424 28.50 -11.64 -8.95
N GLU A 425 29.03 -10.83 -8.04
CA GLU A 425 30.46 -10.83 -7.70
C GLU A 425 30.80 -11.95 -6.69
N GLN A 426 29.94 -12.19 -5.69
CA GLN A 426 30.13 -13.26 -4.71
C GLN A 426 29.48 -14.58 -5.11
N GLY A 427 28.72 -14.61 -6.21
CA GLY A 427 28.12 -15.83 -6.73
C GLY A 427 26.94 -16.39 -5.91
N TRP A 428 26.29 -15.57 -5.04
CA TRP A 428 25.16 -16.03 -4.23
C TRP A 428 23.85 -16.11 -5.03
N GLY A 429 23.86 -15.71 -6.30
CA GLY A 429 22.71 -15.77 -7.19
C GLY A 429 21.49 -15.02 -6.63
N ALA A 430 20.30 -15.59 -6.81
CA ALA A 430 19.04 -14.95 -6.37
C ALA A 430 19.00 -14.65 -4.86
N SER A 431 19.65 -15.47 -4.03
CA SER A 431 19.76 -15.20 -2.59
C SER A 431 20.51 -13.90 -2.28
N GLY A 432 21.53 -13.55 -3.07
CA GLY A 432 22.26 -12.29 -2.93
C GLY A 432 21.37 -11.08 -3.12
N ILE A 433 20.45 -11.10 -4.10
CA ILE A 433 19.45 -10.03 -4.32
C ILE A 433 18.55 -9.86 -3.10
N TRP A 434 18.08 -10.96 -2.50
CA TRP A 434 17.23 -10.92 -1.29
C TRP A 434 17.98 -10.41 -0.07
N TRP A 435 19.27 -10.73 0.08
CA TRP A 435 20.11 -10.13 1.13
C TRP A 435 20.29 -8.62 0.91
N GLY A 436 20.34 -8.14 -0.32
CA GLY A 436 20.30 -6.73 -0.65
C GLY A 436 19.02 -6.06 -0.15
N PHE A 437 17.85 -6.70 -0.35
CA PHE A 437 16.59 -6.21 0.23
C PHE A 437 16.64 -6.17 1.76
N VAL A 438 17.14 -7.21 2.42
CA VAL A 438 17.28 -7.23 3.88
C VAL A 438 18.15 -6.06 4.36
N ALA A 439 19.28 -5.80 3.71
CA ALA A 439 20.19 -4.70 4.05
C ALA A 439 19.50 -3.33 3.88
N GLY A 440 18.89 -3.08 2.71
CA GLY A 440 18.20 -1.83 2.44
C GLY A 440 17.03 -1.57 3.39
N LEU A 441 16.13 -2.56 3.54
CA LEU A 441 14.98 -2.45 4.41
C LEU A 441 15.33 -2.31 5.89
N SER A 442 16.37 -3.03 6.37
CA SER A 442 16.83 -2.90 7.74
C SER A 442 17.35 -1.49 8.02
N MET A 443 18.12 -0.92 7.08
CA MET A 443 18.57 0.46 7.19
C MET A 443 17.39 1.44 7.21
N ALA A 444 16.44 1.31 6.28
CA ALA A 444 15.23 2.13 6.25
C ALA A 444 14.44 2.01 7.56
N ALA A 445 14.22 0.79 8.04
CA ALA A 445 13.49 0.51 9.28
C ALA A 445 14.15 1.21 10.49
N LEU A 446 15.46 1.07 10.64
CA LEU A 446 16.20 1.71 11.73
C LEU A 446 16.12 3.23 11.66
N LEU A 447 16.38 3.81 10.50
CA LEU A 447 16.39 5.26 10.31
C LEU A 447 15.01 5.89 10.49
N LEU A 448 13.96 5.28 9.94
CA LEU A 448 12.59 5.81 10.04
C LEU A 448 12.06 5.75 11.47
N ASN A 449 12.20 4.61 12.15
CA ASN A 449 11.71 4.46 13.51
C ASN A 449 12.50 5.35 14.49
N ARG A 450 13.84 5.42 14.36
CA ARG A 450 14.66 6.34 15.14
C ARG A 450 14.27 7.80 14.89
N ARG A 451 14.02 8.18 13.63
CA ARG A 451 13.57 9.52 13.28
C ARG A 451 12.24 9.88 13.94
N PHE A 452 11.25 9.00 13.83
CA PHE A 452 9.96 9.19 14.49
C PHE A 452 10.12 9.40 16.00
N LEU A 453 10.84 8.52 16.68
CA LEU A 453 11.06 8.60 18.12
C LEU A 453 11.79 9.89 18.52
N ASN A 454 12.80 10.30 17.76
CA ASN A 454 13.54 11.55 18.00
C ASN A 454 12.65 12.80 17.81
N MET A 455 11.81 12.83 16.77
CA MET A 455 10.88 13.96 16.53
C MET A 455 9.85 14.08 17.65
N VAL A 456 9.31 12.96 18.13
CA VAL A 456 8.37 12.93 19.26
C VAL A 456 9.07 13.35 20.56
N SER A 457 10.31 12.89 20.80
CA SER A 457 11.06 13.25 22.00
C SER A 457 11.43 14.74 22.04
N LYS A 458 11.82 15.34 20.92
CA LYS A 458 12.07 16.79 20.81
C LYS A 458 10.83 17.61 21.13
N LYS A 459 9.63 17.15 20.71
CA LYS A 459 8.37 17.82 21.02
C LYS A 459 7.94 17.70 22.49
N ILE A 460 8.50 16.75 23.24
CA ILE A 460 8.29 16.66 24.71
C ILE A 460 9.09 17.74 25.45
N ILE A 461 10.24 18.16 24.91
CA ILE A 461 11.16 19.10 25.55
C ILE A 461 10.77 20.56 25.31
N GLN A 462 10.00 20.84 24.26
CA GLN A 462 9.39 22.15 23.95
C GLN A 462 8.01 22.29 24.63
#